data_1d54cf752c915f76a97cc55057f46030
#
_entry.id   1d54cf752c915f76a97cc55057f46030
#
_cell.length_a   1.000
_cell.length_b   1.000
_cell.length_c   1.000
_cell.angle_alpha   90.00
_cell.angle_beta   90.00
_cell.angle_gamma   90.00
#
_symmetry.space_group_name_H-M   'P 1'
#
loop_
_entity.id
_entity.type
_entity.pdbx_description
1 polymer ?
#
loop_
_entity_poly.entity_id
_entity_poly.type
_entity_poly.pdbx_seq_one_letter_code
_entity_poly.pdbx_strand_id
1 'polypeptide(L)'
;MRVVAGLFLSGAIALWGSGAAWAQTPPTKGTAAPQAPAAKAAPAPTPALPPGAAKMPCANPDALGISRVVEIDTTGGPGFGFEHFKQLDFLRDHEVVLTFDDGPWPVNTPSVLKTLADECTTGIFFSIGKHATYYPEILKQVLAAGHTIGSHTWSHATLTNKKLTEDQRKEEIEKGFSAVKWALGGVSPAPFFRFPALQHPPEMVTYLGTRNIAIFSCDLDSFDFRARNAQQVIDVTMKKLDKLGKGIILLHDFHKHTAEALPALLRRLKAGGYKVVKMIPKAPVQTLPQYDEELLKDAKLPTVSERPVSSVVQTISQ
;
A
#
# COMPACT_ATOMS: atom_id res chain seq x y z
N MET A 1 45.76 -40.71 -19.38
CA MET A 1 46.18 -41.13 -20.73
C MET A 1 45.42 -40.36 -21.79
N ARG A 2 46.21 -39.70 -22.59
CA ARG A 2 46.03 -39.10 -23.91
C ARG A 2 45.23 -37.78 -24.01
N VAL A 3 46.04 -36.78 -24.10
CA VAL A 3 46.01 -35.48 -24.78
C VAL A 3 45.75 -35.67 -26.29
N VAL A 4 44.98 -34.76 -26.91
CA VAL A 4 45.26 -34.32 -28.29
C VAL A 4 44.89 -32.83 -28.40
N ALA A 5 45.94 -32.07 -28.68
CA ALA A 5 45.91 -30.68 -29.12
C ALA A 5 45.73 -30.62 -30.65
N GLY A 6 45.12 -29.60 -31.17
CA GLY A 6 45.04 -29.28 -32.59
C GLY A 6 45.08 -27.78 -32.82
N LEU A 7 46.26 -27.28 -33.16
CA LEU A 7 46.51 -25.97 -33.78
C LEU A 7 46.30 -26.04 -35.30
N PHE A 8 45.81 -24.97 -35.96
CA PHE A 8 46.15 -24.48 -37.31
C PHE A 8 45.61 -23.04 -37.40
N LEU A 9 46.47 -22.06 -37.47
CA LEU A 9 47.26 -21.38 -38.50
C LEU A 9 46.46 -20.68 -39.63
N SER A 10 46.53 -19.37 -39.56
CA SER A 10 46.86 -18.31 -40.54
C SER A 10 46.24 -18.36 -41.97
N GLY A 11 45.79 -17.21 -42.42
CA GLY A 11 45.61 -16.86 -43.82
C GLY A 11 45.20 -15.41 -44.02
N ALA A 12 46.16 -14.50 -44.13
CA ALA A 12 46.00 -13.13 -44.57
C ALA A 12 45.98 -13.09 -46.13
N ILE A 13 45.03 -12.43 -46.72
CA ILE A 13 45.09 -11.99 -48.14
C ILE A 13 44.72 -10.52 -48.19
N ALA A 14 45.72 -9.71 -48.57
CA ALA A 14 45.55 -8.33 -48.98
C ALA A 14 45.22 -8.26 -50.47
N LEU A 15 44.20 -7.49 -50.83
CA LEU A 15 44.04 -7.07 -52.23
C LEU A 15 43.85 -5.54 -52.24
N TRP A 16 44.76 -4.91 -52.94
CA TRP A 16 44.79 -3.52 -53.34
C TRP A 16 43.77 -3.30 -54.49
N GLY A 17 42.95 -2.26 -54.42
CA GLY A 17 42.10 -1.78 -55.48
C GLY A 17 42.03 -0.27 -55.48
N SER A 18 42.67 0.31 -56.48
CA SER A 18 42.84 1.75 -56.76
C SER A 18 41.56 2.43 -57.18
N GLY A 19 41.39 3.69 -56.77
CA GLY A 19 40.86 4.67 -57.74
C GLY A 19 39.48 5.27 -57.48
N ALA A 20 39.44 6.50 -57.17
CA ALA A 20 38.79 7.65 -57.83
C ALA A 20 38.40 8.68 -56.78
N ALA A 21 39.13 9.77 -56.72
CA ALA A 21 38.78 10.98 -55.97
C ALA A 21 37.61 11.68 -56.63
N TRP A 22 36.52 11.83 -55.98
CA TRP A 22 35.47 12.78 -56.27
C TRP A 22 35.56 13.93 -55.29
N ALA A 23 35.88 15.13 -55.85
CA ALA A 23 35.91 16.38 -55.11
C ALA A 23 34.51 16.73 -54.60
N GLN A 24 34.33 16.76 -53.29
CA GLN A 24 33.12 17.30 -52.66
C GLN A 24 33.35 18.76 -52.28
N THR A 25 32.51 19.63 -52.83
CA THR A 25 32.39 21.03 -52.43
C THR A 25 31.92 21.16 -51.00
N PRO A 26 32.45 22.10 -50.21
CA PRO A 26 32.03 22.29 -48.80
C PRO A 26 30.62 22.90 -48.71
N PRO A 27 29.77 22.43 -47.80
CA PRO A 27 28.45 23.03 -47.57
C PRO A 27 28.60 24.41 -46.93
N THR A 28 27.86 25.38 -47.45
CA THR A 28 27.70 26.73 -46.93
C THR A 28 27.12 26.70 -45.53
N LYS A 29 27.74 27.48 -44.62
CA LYS A 29 27.25 27.74 -43.27
C LYS A 29 25.89 28.39 -43.31
N GLY A 30 24.83 27.64 -43.02
CA GLY A 30 23.53 28.17 -42.67
C GLY A 30 23.56 28.71 -41.24
N THR A 31 23.29 29.98 -41.08
CA THR A 31 23.08 30.64 -39.81
C THR A 31 21.85 30.03 -39.10
N ALA A 32 22.05 29.30 -38.01
CA ALA A 32 20.99 28.80 -37.14
C ALA A 32 20.37 29.99 -36.40
N ALA A 33 19.07 30.15 -36.53
CA ALA A 33 18.28 31.06 -35.69
C ALA A 33 18.35 30.63 -34.22
N PRO A 34 18.34 31.54 -33.24
CA PRO A 34 18.39 31.18 -31.83
C PRO A 34 17.09 30.47 -31.44
N GLN A 35 17.19 29.24 -30.99
CA GLN A 35 16.11 28.52 -30.34
C GLN A 35 15.86 29.20 -28.97
N ALA A 36 14.62 29.64 -28.75
CA ALA A 36 14.16 30.07 -27.45
C ALA A 36 14.28 28.91 -26.42
N PRO A 37 14.66 29.19 -25.18
CA PRO A 37 14.76 28.18 -24.14
C PRO A 37 13.38 27.55 -23.90
N ALA A 38 13.31 26.22 -23.97
CA ALA A 38 12.12 25.45 -23.63
C ALA A 38 11.73 25.78 -22.17
N ALA A 39 10.57 26.41 -22.00
CA ALA A 39 9.99 26.63 -20.70
C ALA A 39 9.80 25.28 -20.02
N LYS A 40 10.45 25.06 -18.87
CA LYS A 40 10.16 23.95 -17.98
C LYS A 40 8.68 24.01 -17.62
N ALA A 41 7.90 23.04 -18.08
CA ALA A 41 6.53 22.87 -17.62
C ALA A 41 6.53 22.78 -16.09
N ALA A 42 5.82 23.69 -15.45
CA ALA A 42 5.60 23.61 -14.01
C ALA A 42 4.88 22.28 -13.69
N PRO A 43 5.26 21.56 -12.62
CA PRO A 43 4.54 20.36 -12.22
C PRO A 43 3.09 20.74 -11.95
N ALA A 44 2.15 19.93 -12.46
CA ALA A 44 0.73 20.10 -12.18
C ALA A 44 0.52 20.09 -10.64
N PRO A 45 -0.38 20.93 -10.10
CA PRO A 45 -0.62 20.96 -8.67
C PRO A 45 -1.11 19.57 -8.22
N THR A 46 -0.33 18.94 -7.36
CA THR A 46 -0.72 17.69 -6.67
C THR A 46 -2.02 18.00 -5.92
N PRO A 47 -3.09 17.17 -6.06
CA PRO A 47 -4.26 17.33 -5.22
C PRO A 47 -3.80 17.24 -3.76
N ALA A 48 -3.98 18.32 -3.01
CA ALA A 48 -3.68 18.31 -1.60
C ALA A 48 -4.51 17.21 -0.93
N LEU A 49 -3.86 16.42 -0.07
CA LEU A 49 -4.59 15.58 0.89
C LEU A 49 -5.63 16.49 1.58
N PRO A 50 -6.87 16.03 1.77
CA PRO A 50 -7.81 16.81 2.55
C PRO A 50 -7.14 17.19 3.87
N PRO A 51 -7.18 18.47 4.29
CA PRO A 51 -6.56 18.93 5.52
C PRO A 51 -7.01 17.98 6.63
N GLY A 52 -6.08 17.46 7.40
CA GLY A 52 -6.27 16.38 8.35
C GLY A 52 -7.62 16.47 9.01
N ALA A 53 -8.47 15.47 8.81
CA ALA A 53 -9.91 15.54 9.06
C ALA A 53 -10.16 16.27 10.37
N ALA A 54 -10.85 17.40 10.27
CA ALA A 54 -11.24 18.18 11.43
C ALA A 54 -11.80 17.18 12.44
N LYS A 55 -11.32 17.24 13.69
CA LYS A 55 -11.69 16.36 14.77
C LYS A 55 -13.22 16.21 14.73
N MET A 56 -13.73 15.10 14.19
CA MET A 56 -15.17 14.88 14.20
C MET A 56 -15.60 14.92 15.66
N PRO A 57 -16.60 15.72 16.02
CA PRO A 57 -17.03 15.81 17.40
C PRO A 57 -17.41 14.42 17.86
N CYS A 58 -16.66 13.89 18.83
CA CYS A 58 -16.93 12.59 19.42
C CYS A 58 -18.18 12.71 20.27
N ALA A 59 -19.25 12.01 19.92
CA ALA A 59 -20.48 11.99 20.68
C ALA A 59 -20.35 11.20 22.00
N ASN A 60 -19.34 10.31 22.08
CA ASN A 60 -19.06 9.50 23.25
C ASN A 60 -18.01 10.19 24.14
N PRO A 61 -18.37 10.78 25.29
CA PRO A 61 -17.43 11.46 26.18
C PRO A 61 -16.40 10.48 26.79
N ASP A 62 -16.74 9.21 26.81
CA ASP A 62 -15.92 8.13 27.31
C ASP A 62 -15.16 7.37 26.23
N ALA A 63 -15.09 7.88 25.00
CA ALA A 63 -14.42 7.21 23.91
C ALA A 63 -12.92 7.02 24.18
N LEU A 64 -12.35 5.94 23.63
CA LEU A 64 -10.90 5.72 23.62
C LEU A 64 -10.18 6.86 22.90
N GLY A 65 -10.74 7.36 21.79
CA GLY A 65 -10.25 8.52 21.07
C GLY A 65 -8.90 8.29 20.36
N ILE A 66 -8.30 9.40 19.97
CA ILE A 66 -6.94 9.46 19.41
C ILE A 66 -6.11 10.34 20.35
N SER A 67 -5.02 9.80 20.89
CA SER A 67 -4.17 10.53 21.83
C SER A 67 -3.27 11.56 21.16
N ARG A 68 -2.73 11.20 20.00
CA ARG A 68 -1.92 12.07 19.14
C ARG A 68 -1.90 11.57 17.71
N VAL A 69 -1.53 12.47 16.81
CA VAL A 69 -1.27 12.18 15.40
C VAL A 69 0.24 12.28 15.17
N VAL A 70 0.80 11.31 14.46
CA VAL A 70 2.20 11.36 14.00
C VAL A 70 2.23 11.38 12.49
N GLU A 71 2.99 12.31 11.94
CA GLU A 71 3.25 12.41 10.52
C GLU A 71 4.52 11.64 10.18
N ILE A 72 4.45 10.83 9.13
CA ILE A 72 5.53 9.95 8.69
C ILE A 72 6.13 10.51 7.40
N ASP A 73 7.41 10.86 7.45
CA ASP A 73 8.22 11.06 6.27
C ASP A 73 8.67 9.69 5.76
N THR A 74 8.16 9.29 4.59
CA THR A 74 8.42 7.98 4.01
C THR A 74 9.65 7.93 3.11
N THR A 75 10.43 9.00 3.06
CA THR A 75 11.67 9.07 2.26
C THR A 75 12.60 7.91 2.63
N GLY A 76 13.05 7.18 1.62
CA GLY A 76 13.94 6.03 1.78
C GLY A 76 13.28 4.76 2.31
N GLY A 77 11.95 4.73 2.47
CA GLY A 77 11.20 3.54 2.86
C GLY A 77 11.46 3.06 4.30
N PRO A 78 11.20 3.90 5.32
CA PRO A 78 11.41 3.49 6.71
C PRO A 78 10.55 2.27 7.08
N GLY A 79 11.08 1.40 7.93
CA GLY A 79 10.37 0.21 8.43
C GLY A 79 9.84 0.41 9.84
N PHE A 80 8.62 -0.04 10.10
CA PHE A 80 7.92 0.04 11.38
C PHE A 80 7.49 -1.34 11.89
N GLY A 81 7.51 -1.52 13.22
CA GLY A 81 7.13 -2.75 13.91
C GLY A 81 8.31 -3.65 14.25
N PHE A 82 8.51 -3.85 15.55
CA PHE A 82 9.71 -4.48 16.10
C PHE A 82 9.84 -5.98 15.82
N GLU A 83 8.83 -6.62 15.27
CA GLU A 83 8.99 -8.01 14.82
C GLU A 83 10.10 -8.10 13.76
N HIS A 84 10.21 -7.08 12.87
CA HIS A 84 11.19 -7.05 11.78
C HIS A 84 12.06 -5.78 11.75
N PHE A 85 11.55 -4.62 12.18
CA PHE A 85 12.22 -3.32 12.06
C PHE A 85 12.40 -2.68 13.43
N LYS A 86 13.62 -2.70 13.96
CA LYS A 86 13.92 -2.31 15.35
C LYS A 86 14.44 -0.88 15.52
N GLN A 87 14.51 -0.10 14.42
CA GLN A 87 15.19 1.19 14.44
C GLN A 87 14.30 2.35 14.93
N LEU A 88 12.97 2.25 14.71
CA LEU A 88 12.06 3.36 14.93
C LEU A 88 11.12 3.09 16.11
N ASP A 89 11.65 3.32 17.33
CA ASP A 89 10.84 3.29 18.55
C ASP A 89 10.18 4.64 18.81
N PHE A 90 9.04 4.91 18.19
CA PHE A 90 8.33 6.18 18.29
C PHE A 90 7.12 6.15 19.24
N LEU A 91 6.66 4.96 19.61
CA LEU A 91 5.53 4.79 20.54
C LEU A 91 6.00 4.97 21.98
N ARG A 92 5.22 5.71 22.74
CA ARG A 92 5.38 5.85 24.18
C ARG A 92 4.75 4.66 24.89
N ASP A 93 5.06 4.50 26.17
CA ASP A 93 4.42 3.49 27.01
C ASP A 93 2.89 3.62 26.97
N HIS A 94 2.19 2.51 26.90
CA HIS A 94 0.74 2.40 26.70
C HIS A 94 0.19 3.07 25.42
N GLU A 95 1.02 3.28 24.40
CA GLU A 95 0.54 3.70 23.08
C GLU A 95 0.43 2.51 22.12
N VAL A 96 -0.65 2.49 21.35
CA VAL A 96 -0.92 1.47 20.34
C VAL A 96 -1.29 2.11 18.99
N VAL A 97 -0.95 1.43 17.92
CA VAL A 97 -1.46 1.68 16.57
C VAL A 97 -2.30 0.48 16.15
N LEU A 98 -3.54 0.71 15.77
CA LEU A 98 -4.43 -0.32 15.24
C LEU A 98 -4.19 -0.46 13.74
N THR A 99 -3.92 -1.67 13.27
CA THR A 99 -3.77 -1.94 11.84
C THR A 99 -4.62 -3.13 11.41
N PHE A 100 -5.20 -3.01 10.21
CA PHE A 100 -6.14 -3.97 9.66
C PHE A 100 -5.72 -4.36 8.25
N ASP A 101 -5.54 -5.65 7.99
CA ASP A 101 -5.12 -6.18 6.71
C ASP A 101 -6.30 -6.85 5.98
N ASP A 102 -6.11 -7.10 4.68
CA ASP A 102 -6.92 -7.89 3.77
C ASP A 102 -8.24 -7.25 3.31
N GLY A 103 -8.79 -6.27 4.00
CA GLY A 103 -10.00 -5.58 3.56
C GLY A 103 -9.85 -4.85 2.20
N PRO A 104 -10.94 -4.19 1.75
CA PRO A 104 -12.26 -4.15 2.38
C PRO A 104 -13.08 -5.42 2.14
N TRP A 105 -13.95 -5.78 3.10
CA TRP A 105 -14.81 -6.94 2.98
C TRP A 105 -16.24 -6.66 3.47
N PRO A 106 -17.28 -7.12 2.74
CA PRO A 106 -18.67 -6.90 3.13
C PRO A 106 -18.96 -7.41 4.54
N VAL A 107 -19.85 -6.71 5.25
CA VAL A 107 -20.30 -6.98 6.63
C VAL A 107 -19.17 -6.74 7.67
N ASN A 108 -18.00 -7.32 7.51
CA ASN A 108 -16.95 -7.26 8.52
C ASN A 108 -16.28 -5.89 8.58
N THR A 109 -15.78 -5.35 7.45
CA THR A 109 -15.17 -4.01 7.42
C THR A 109 -16.14 -2.92 7.90
N PRO A 110 -17.43 -2.84 7.43
CA PRO A 110 -18.39 -1.89 8.00
C PRO A 110 -18.61 -2.04 9.51
N SER A 111 -18.60 -3.26 10.05
CA SER A 111 -18.71 -3.50 11.49
C SER A 111 -17.50 -2.97 12.26
N VAL A 112 -16.29 -3.18 11.72
CA VAL A 112 -15.04 -2.62 12.25
C VAL A 112 -15.11 -1.09 12.26
N LEU A 113 -15.51 -0.48 11.14
CA LEU A 113 -15.65 0.98 11.01
C LEU A 113 -16.61 1.56 12.03
N LYS A 114 -17.79 0.90 12.20
CA LYS A 114 -18.75 1.33 13.21
C LYS A 114 -18.14 1.32 14.61
N THR A 115 -17.45 0.26 14.97
CA THR A 115 -16.82 0.12 16.29
C THR A 115 -15.74 1.18 16.53
N LEU A 116 -14.91 1.47 15.50
CA LEU A 116 -13.90 2.53 15.59
C LEU A 116 -14.55 3.92 15.71
N ALA A 117 -15.65 4.16 15.02
CA ALA A 117 -16.42 5.40 15.11
C ALA A 117 -17.06 5.57 16.49
N ASP A 118 -17.67 4.52 17.05
CA ASP A 118 -18.26 4.53 18.39
C ASP A 118 -17.23 4.89 19.49
N GLU A 119 -15.96 4.52 19.28
CA GLU A 119 -14.82 4.85 20.16
C GLU A 119 -14.00 6.06 19.66
N CYS A 120 -14.48 6.79 18.65
CA CYS A 120 -13.84 7.98 18.06
C CYS A 120 -12.35 7.79 17.77
N THR A 121 -11.98 6.60 17.35
CA THR A 121 -10.59 6.21 17.08
C THR A 121 -10.38 5.80 15.63
N THR A 122 -9.13 5.60 15.24
CA THR A 122 -8.78 5.27 13.86
C THR A 122 -7.75 4.15 13.80
N GLY A 123 -7.60 3.56 12.60
CA GLY A 123 -6.55 2.60 12.30
C GLY A 123 -5.94 2.85 10.93
N ILE A 124 -4.95 2.02 10.59
CA ILE A 124 -4.39 1.91 9.24
C ILE A 124 -4.98 0.66 8.60
N PHE A 125 -5.49 0.79 7.39
CA PHE A 125 -6.04 -0.33 6.61
C PHE A 125 -5.11 -0.64 5.45
N PHE A 126 -4.52 -1.82 5.44
CA PHE A 126 -3.69 -2.32 4.35
C PHE A 126 -4.54 -3.16 3.41
N SER A 127 -5.05 -2.53 2.35
CA SER A 127 -6.04 -3.15 1.48
C SER A 127 -5.38 -4.00 0.39
N ILE A 128 -5.93 -5.20 0.16
CA ILE A 128 -5.63 -6.00 -1.02
C ILE A 128 -6.23 -5.30 -2.25
N GLY A 129 -5.45 -5.09 -3.30
CA GLY A 129 -5.88 -4.41 -4.51
C GLY A 129 -7.15 -5.00 -5.13
N LYS A 130 -7.23 -6.33 -5.27
CA LYS A 130 -8.43 -7.03 -5.75
C LYS A 130 -9.66 -6.75 -4.89
N HIS A 131 -9.52 -6.79 -3.56
CA HIS A 131 -10.64 -6.50 -2.67
C HIS A 131 -11.06 -5.04 -2.74
N ALA A 132 -10.11 -4.12 -2.91
CA ALA A 132 -10.39 -2.71 -3.15
C ALA A 132 -11.24 -2.52 -4.43
N THR A 133 -10.91 -3.25 -5.53
CA THR A 133 -11.70 -3.18 -6.77
C THR A 133 -13.05 -3.89 -6.67
N TYR A 134 -13.19 -4.91 -5.83
CA TYR A 134 -14.47 -5.59 -5.61
C TYR A 134 -15.45 -4.76 -4.78
N TYR A 135 -14.94 -4.00 -3.81
CA TYR A 135 -15.77 -3.27 -2.85
C TYR A 135 -15.32 -1.82 -2.67
N PRO A 136 -15.24 -1.03 -3.77
CA PRO A 136 -14.72 0.34 -3.71
C PRO A 136 -15.55 1.24 -2.80
N GLU A 137 -16.86 1.03 -2.70
CA GLU A 137 -17.73 1.84 -1.84
C GLU A 137 -17.45 1.62 -0.34
N ILE A 138 -17.01 0.41 0.04
CA ILE A 138 -16.59 0.16 1.43
C ILE A 138 -15.25 0.85 1.69
N LEU A 139 -14.30 0.80 0.74
CA LEU A 139 -13.02 1.48 0.90
C LEU A 139 -13.17 3.01 0.97
N LYS A 140 -14.12 3.58 0.22
CA LYS A 140 -14.48 5.01 0.35
C LYS A 140 -15.03 5.33 1.74
N GLN A 141 -15.79 4.43 2.37
CA GLN A 141 -16.24 4.61 3.76
C GLN A 141 -15.05 4.60 4.73
N VAL A 142 -14.05 3.72 4.52
CA VAL A 142 -12.82 3.73 5.31
C VAL A 142 -12.13 5.09 5.23
N LEU A 143 -11.99 5.65 4.03
CA LEU A 143 -11.40 6.98 3.81
C LEU A 143 -12.23 8.08 4.47
N ALA A 144 -13.55 8.09 4.24
CA ALA A 144 -14.48 9.09 4.77
C ALA A 144 -14.52 9.10 6.31
N ALA A 145 -14.32 7.93 6.93
CA ALA A 145 -14.19 7.82 8.40
C ALA A 145 -12.81 8.28 8.92
N GLY A 146 -11.94 8.79 8.06
CA GLY A 146 -10.66 9.39 8.44
C GLY A 146 -9.58 8.40 8.81
N HIS A 147 -9.68 7.16 8.39
CA HIS A 147 -8.63 6.15 8.55
C HIS A 147 -7.51 6.36 7.54
N THR A 148 -6.31 5.87 7.86
CA THR A 148 -5.19 5.83 6.91
C THR A 148 -5.29 4.55 6.09
N ILE A 149 -5.11 4.66 4.76
CA ILE A 149 -5.20 3.52 3.85
C ILE A 149 -3.86 3.33 3.18
N GLY A 150 -3.31 2.13 3.28
CA GLY A 150 -2.11 1.64 2.60
C GLY A 150 -2.43 0.51 1.63
N SER A 151 -1.40 -0.20 1.16
CA SER A 151 -1.52 -1.31 0.22
C SER A 151 -0.97 -2.62 0.80
N HIS A 152 -1.61 -3.73 0.39
CA HIS A 152 -1.25 -5.10 0.78
C HIS A 152 -1.09 -6.03 -0.44
N THR A 153 -0.40 -5.54 -1.47
CA THR A 153 -0.27 -6.14 -2.80
C THR A 153 -1.57 -6.12 -3.62
N TRP A 154 -1.47 -6.49 -4.90
CA TRP A 154 -2.62 -6.64 -5.78
C TRP A 154 -3.49 -7.85 -5.42
N SER A 155 -2.87 -9.03 -5.23
CA SER A 155 -3.58 -10.30 -5.11
C SER A 155 -3.33 -11.05 -3.80
N HIS A 156 -2.69 -10.41 -2.81
CA HIS A 156 -2.18 -11.04 -1.60
C HIS A 156 -1.10 -12.11 -1.89
N ALA A 157 -0.34 -11.93 -2.98
CA ALA A 157 0.75 -12.84 -3.31
C ALA A 157 1.89 -12.73 -2.29
N THR A 158 2.37 -13.84 -1.78
CA THR A 158 3.57 -13.90 -0.94
C THR A 158 4.80 -13.63 -1.81
N LEU A 159 5.45 -12.47 -1.63
CA LEU A 159 6.50 -11.99 -2.53
C LEU A 159 7.84 -12.74 -2.39
N THR A 160 7.98 -13.62 -1.40
CA THR A 160 9.10 -14.58 -1.30
C THR A 160 8.89 -15.83 -2.16
N ASN A 161 7.74 -15.98 -2.82
CA ASN A 161 7.48 -17.09 -3.70
C ASN A 161 8.47 -17.10 -4.88
N LYS A 162 9.27 -18.16 -4.95
CA LYS A 162 10.32 -18.33 -5.98
C LYS A 162 9.79 -18.47 -7.40
N LYS A 163 8.49 -18.71 -7.59
CA LYS A 163 7.85 -18.75 -8.91
C LYS A 163 7.59 -17.36 -9.49
N LEU A 164 7.60 -16.32 -8.66
CA LEU A 164 7.44 -14.95 -9.12
C LEU A 164 8.78 -14.38 -9.56
N THR A 165 8.82 -13.77 -10.73
CA THR A 165 9.94 -12.94 -11.16
C THR A 165 10.01 -11.66 -10.34
N GLU A 166 11.13 -10.95 -10.39
CA GLU A 166 11.26 -9.65 -9.72
C GLU A 166 10.23 -8.64 -10.23
N ASP A 167 10.01 -8.60 -11.54
CA ASP A 167 9.01 -7.69 -12.15
C ASP A 167 7.58 -8.03 -11.72
N GLN A 168 7.22 -9.31 -11.60
CA GLN A 168 5.92 -9.71 -11.07
C GLN A 168 5.73 -9.33 -9.60
N ARG A 169 6.79 -9.35 -8.81
CA ARG A 169 6.74 -8.88 -7.42
C ARG A 169 6.54 -7.37 -7.34
N LYS A 170 7.21 -6.60 -8.22
CA LYS A 170 7.01 -5.15 -8.34
C LYS A 170 5.60 -4.83 -8.83
N GLU A 171 5.10 -5.58 -9.81
CA GLU A 171 3.72 -5.45 -10.30
C GLU A 171 2.69 -5.67 -9.18
N GLU A 172 2.85 -6.69 -8.36
CA GLU A 172 1.98 -6.93 -7.20
C GLU A 172 1.95 -5.73 -6.24
N ILE A 173 3.08 -5.06 -6.03
CA ILE A 173 3.17 -3.85 -5.19
C ILE A 173 2.47 -2.67 -5.88
N GLU A 174 2.90 -2.33 -7.08
CA GLU A 174 2.48 -1.10 -7.76
C GLU A 174 1.01 -1.15 -8.20
N LYS A 175 0.58 -2.29 -8.76
CA LYS A 175 -0.83 -2.52 -9.12
C LYS A 175 -1.72 -2.50 -7.88
N GLY A 176 -1.22 -2.97 -6.73
CA GLY A 176 -1.91 -2.87 -5.45
C GLY A 176 -2.21 -1.40 -5.08
N PHE A 177 -1.23 -0.51 -5.15
CA PHE A 177 -1.43 0.91 -4.89
C PHE A 177 -2.35 1.58 -5.91
N SER A 178 -2.18 1.29 -7.20
CA SER A 178 -3.05 1.82 -8.26
C SER A 178 -4.51 1.37 -8.08
N ALA A 179 -4.74 0.12 -7.67
CA ALA A 179 -6.08 -0.41 -7.39
C ALA A 179 -6.75 0.29 -6.21
N VAL A 180 -6.00 0.54 -5.13
CA VAL A 180 -6.50 1.30 -3.99
C VAL A 180 -6.87 2.72 -4.42
N LYS A 181 -5.98 3.41 -5.18
CA LYS A 181 -6.26 4.74 -5.73
C LYS A 181 -7.51 4.75 -6.62
N TRP A 182 -7.63 3.78 -7.51
CA TRP A 182 -8.81 3.65 -8.37
C TRP A 182 -10.10 3.49 -7.53
N ALA A 183 -10.08 2.60 -6.54
CA ALA A 183 -11.23 2.37 -5.66
C ALA A 183 -11.63 3.61 -4.85
N LEU A 184 -10.65 4.47 -4.52
CA LEU A 184 -10.86 5.74 -3.83
C LEU A 184 -11.29 6.88 -4.77
N GLY A 185 -11.60 6.59 -6.04
CA GLY A 185 -12.02 7.61 -7.00
C GLY A 185 -10.89 8.55 -7.41
N GLY A 186 -9.66 8.08 -7.44
CA GLY A 186 -8.47 8.83 -7.83
C GLY A 186 -7.69 9.47 -6.66
N VAL A 187 -8.19 9.36 -5.44
CA VAL A 187 -7.45 9.81 -4.25
C VAL A 187 -6.29 8.86 -3.97
N SER A 188 -5.06 9.35 -4.01
CA SER A 188 -3.88 8.54 -3.72
C SER A 188 -3.86 8.08 -2.25
N PRO A 189 -3.59 6.80 -1.96
CA PRO A 189 -3.44 6.32 -0.59
C PRO A 189 -2.13 6.79 0.05
N ALA A 190 -1.96 6.46 1.33
CA ALA A 190 -0.69 6.62 2.02
C ALA A 190 0.39 5.73 1.39
N PRO A 191 1.65 6.18 1.29
CA PRO A 191 2.77 5.36 0.87
C PRO A 191 3.18 4.38 1.99
N PHE A 192 2.21 3.62 2.48
CA PHE A 192 2.36 2.61 3.50
C PHE A 192 2.08 1.24 2.90
N PHE A 193 2.99 0.31 3.10
CA PHE A 193 2.90 -1.02 2.54
C PHE A 193 3.12 -2.08 3.62
N ARG A 194 2.35 -3.15 3.58
CA ARG A 194 2.59 -4.35 4.38
C ARG A 194 2.74 -5.55 3.46
N PHE A 195 3.80 -6.33 3.70
CA PHE A 195 4.02 -7.57 2.97
C PHE A 195 3.07 -8.67 3.44
N PRO A 196 2.44 -9.44 2.52
CA PRO A 196 1.69 -10.63 2.89
C PRO A 196 2.49 -11.60 3.75
N ALA A 197 1.86 -12.14 4.79
CA ALA A 197 2.47 -13.02 5.77
C ALA A 197 3.72 -12.44 6.46
N LEU A 198 3.89 -11.11 6.46
CA LEU A 198 5.07 -10.38 6.99
C LEU A 198 6.41 -10.88 6.41
N GLN A 199 6.40 -11.41 5.19
CA GLN A 199 7.61 -11.91 4.53
C GLN A 199 8.25 -10.81 3.67
N HIS A 200 9.42 -10.38 4.05
CA HIS A 200 10.14 -9.22 3.52
C HIS A 200 11.32 -9.65 2.62
N PRO A 201 11.13 -9.91 1.30
CA PRO A 201 12.26 -10.20 0.42
C PRO A 201 13.17 -8.96 0.31
N PRO A 202 14.49 -9.09 0.55
CA PRO A 202 15.41 -7.94 0.64
C PRO A 202 15.39 -7.03 -0.59
N GLU A 203 15.25 -7.61 -1.77
CA GLU A 203 15.17 -6.86 -3.03
C GLU A 203 13.90 -5.99 -3.11
N MET A 204 12.77 -6.46 -2.56
CA MET A 204 11.54 -5.68 -2.50
C MET A 204 11.56 -4.62 -1.41
N VAL A 205 12.24 -4.89 -0.30
CA VAL A 205 12.51 -3.87 0.73
C VAL A 205 13.33 -2.73 0.12
N THR A 206 14.39 -3.05 -0.61
CA THR A 206 15.22 -2.06 -1.32
C THR A 206 14.37 -1.29 -2.35
N TYR A 207 13.55 -1.99 -3.13
CA TYR A 207 12.67 -1.37 -4.11
C TYR A 207 11.69 -0.37 -3.47
N LEU A 208 11.01 -0.75 -2.40
CA LEU A 208 10.12 0.15 -1.66
C LEU A 208 10.85 1.38 -1.14
N GLY A 209 12.11 1.24 -0.70
CA GLY A 209 12.98 2.36 -0.35
C GLY A 209 13.16 3.37 -1.48
N THR A 210 13.43 2.89 -2.71
CA THR A 210 13.56 3.77 -3.90
C THR A 210 12.25 4.45 -4.29
N ARG A 211 11.12 3.88 -3.89
CA ARG A 211 9.78 4.40 -4.11
C ARG A 211 9.29 5.33 -3.00
N ASN A 212 10.09 5.55 -1.94
CA ASN A 212 9.71 6.28 -0.74
C ASN A 212 8.42 5.73 -0.10
N ILE A 213 8.31 4.41 -0.03
CA ILE A 213 7.18 3.70 0.56
C ILE A 213 7.63 3.08 1.88
N ALA A 214 6.97 3.47 2.97
CA ALA A 214 7.22 2.91 4.30
C ALA A 214 6.69 1.48 4.42
N ILE A 215 7.46 0.64 5.10
CA ILE A 215 7.14 -0.79 5.29
C ILE A 215 6.62 -1.00 6.71
N PHE A 216 5.46 -1.62 6.81
CA PHE A 216 4.85 -1.95 8.09
C PHE A 216 4.94 -3.44 8.36
N SER A 217 5.65 -3.79 9.41
CA SER A 217 5.49 -5.03 10.16
C SER A 217 4.50 -4.78 11.31
N CYS A 218 4.62 -5.52 12.39
CA CYS A 218 3.87 -5.29 13.62
C CYS A 218 4.79 -5.43 14.83
N ASP A 219 4.29 -5.07 16.00
CA ASP A 219 4.90 -5.41 17.28
C ASP A 219 4.22 -6.64 17.89
N LEU A 220 2.95 -6.81 17.58
CA LEU A 220 2.20 -7.99 17.95
C LEU A 220 1.15 -8.37 16.88
N ASP A 221 1.13 -9.64 16.54
CA ASP A 221 0.10 -10.28 15.73
C ASP A 221 -0.98 -10.85 16.64
N SER A 222 -2.25 -10.49 16.38
CA SER A 222 -3.42 -11.00 17.13
C SER A 222 -3.69 -12.48 16.85
N PHE A 223 -3.18 -13.02 15.73
CA PHE A 223 -3.52 -14.34 15.20
C PHE A 223 -5.02 -14.57 15.03
N ASP A 224 -5.78 -13.50 14.73
CA ASP A 224 -7.23 -13.54 14.56
C ASP A 224 -7.67 -14.49 13.42
N PHE A 225 -6.84 -14.64 12.38
CA PHE A 225 -7.05 -15.61 11.29
C PHE A 225 -7.00 -17.09 11.74
N ARG A 226 -6.50 -17.37 12.96
CA ARG A 226 -6.51 -18.71 13.58
C ARG A 226 -7.50 -18.81 14.74
N ALA A 227 -8.13 -17.71 15.11
CA ALA A 227 -9.03 -17.66 16.22
C ALA A 227 -10.32 -18.45 15.93
N ARG A 228 -10.82 -19.15 16.94
CA ARG A 228 -12.08 -19.91 16.87
C ARG A 228 -13.29 -19.08 17.29
N ASN A 229 -13.05 -17.97 17.95
CA ASN A 229 -14.08 -17.05 18.44
C ASN A 229 -13.45 -15.69 18.78
N ALA A 230 -14.31 -14.70 19.00
CA ALA A 230 -13.92 -13.34 19.35
C ALA A 230 -13.09 -13.24 20.65
N GLN A 231 -13.42 -14.05 21.67
CA GLN A 231 -12.71 -14.01 22.94
C GLN A 231 -11.24 -14.40 22.80
N GLN A 232 -10.93 -15.37 21.94
CA GLN A 232 -9.55 -15.79 21.67
C GLN A 232 -8.72 -14.66 21.03
N VAL A 233 -9.31 -13.87 20.14
CA VAL A 233 -8.65 -12.68 19.55
C VAL A 233 -8.27 -11.70 20.65
N ILE A 234 -9.21 -11.40 21.56
CA ILE A 234 -8.99 -10.48 22.68
C ILE A 234 -7.88 -10.98 23.58
N ASP A 235 -7.95 -12.25 24.01
CA ASP A 235 -7.01 -12.82 24.98
C ASP A 235 -5.59 -12.87 24.43
N VAL A 236 -5.42 -13.28 23.16
CA VAL A 236 -4.11 -13.32 22.50
C VAL A 236 -3.52 -11.93 22.38
N THR A 237 -4.32 -10.96 21.93
CA THR A 237 -3.88 -9.57 21.75
C THR A 237 -3.46 -8.96 23.08
N MET A 238 -4.33 -9.01 24.08
CA MET A 238 -4.04 -8.42 25.40
C MET A 238 -2.85 -9.08 26.08
N LYS A 239 -2.77 -10.42 26.07
CA LYS A 239 -1.64 -11.15 26.67
C LYS A 239 -0.29 -10.73 26.08
N LYS A 240 -0.24 -10.46 24.78
CA LYS A 240 1.00 -9.98 24.13
C LYS A 240 1.25 -8.52 24.47
N LEU A 241 0.21 -7.70 24.41
CA LEU A 241 0.31 -6.27 24.68
C LEU A 241 0.72 -5.99 26.14
N ASP A 242 0.20 -6.73 27.12
CA ASP A 242 0.58 -6.63 28.53
C ASP A 242 2.09 -6.91 28.78
N LYS A 243 2.71 -7.71 27.90
CA LYS A 243 4.16 -7.96 27.97
C LYS A 243 4.99 -6.87 27.30
N LEU A 244 4.46 -6.25 26.24
CA LEU A 244 5.16 -5.26 25.44
C LEU A 244 4.97 -3.84 25.97
N GLY A 245 3.83 -3.57 26.61
CA GLY A 245 3.44 -2.26 27.12
C GLY A 245 2.99 -1.28 26.02
N LYS A 246 3.28 -1.53 24.76
CA LYS A 246 2.96 -0.68 23.61
C LYS A 246 3.07 -1.48 22.31
N GLY A 247 2.58 -0.94 21.17
CA GLY A 247 2.91 -1.55 19.89
C GLY A 247 1.91 -1.33 18.77
N ILE A 248 2.35 -1.69 17.58
CA ILE A 248 1.56 -1.80 16.36
C ILE A 248 0.85 -3.15 16.37
N ILE A 249 -0.48 -3.13 16.45
CA ILE A 249 -1.32 -4.34 16.53
C ILE A 249 -1.76 -4.74 15.14
N LEU A 250 -1.48 -5.99 14.74
CA LEU A 250 -1.95 -6.56 13.48
C LEU A 250 -3.26 -7.32 13.70
N LEU A 251 -4.26 -6.91 12.97
CA LEU A 251 -5.61 -7.47 12.90
C LEU A 251 -6.00 -7.61 11.41
N HIS A 252 -7.09 -8.31 11.11
CA HIS A 252 -7.62 -8.44 9.76
C HIS A 252 -9.12 -8.12 9.75
N ASP A 253 -9.52 -7.00 9.13
CA ASP A 253 -10.93 -6.58 9.06
C ASP A 253 -11.79 -7.45 8.13
N PHE A 254 -11.15 -8.32 7.38
CA PHE A 254 -11.75 -9.39 6.59
C PHE A 254 -12.41 -10.48 7.47
N HIS A 255 -11.91 -10.72 8.68
CA HIS A 255 -12.37 -11.82 9.53
C HIS A 255 -13.55 -11.42 10.45
N LYS A 256 -14.57 -12.30 10.47
CA LYS A 256 -15.74 -12.14 11.33
C LYS A 256 -15.37 -12.05 12.83
N HIS A 257 -14.45 -12.89 13.28
CA HIS A 257 -14.06 -12.91 14.70
C HIS A 257 -13.34 -11.64 15.13
N THR A 258 -12.63 -10.97 14.22
CA THR A 258 -12.04 -9.65 14.47
C THR A 258 -13.12 -8.59 14.64
N ALA A 259 -14.09 -8.56 13.72
CA ALA A 259 -15.20 -7.62 13.80
C ALA A 259 -16.02 -7.80 15.09
N GLU A 260 -16.25 -9.05 15.50
CA GLU A 260 -16.96 -9.40 16.76
C GLU A 260 -16.12 -9.08 18.01
N ALA A 261 -14.79 -9.23 17.95
CA ALA A 261 -13.87 -9.00 19.07
C ALA A 261 -13.64 -7.51 19.34
N LEU A 262 -13.61 -6.70 18.29
CA LEU A 262 -13.11 -5.33 18.35
C LEU A 262 -13.80 -4.46 19.41
N PRO A 263 -15.14 -4.48 19.61
CA PRO A 263 -15.79 -3.68 20.64
C PRO A 263 -15.27 -3.98 22.06
N ALA A 264 -15.07 -5.25 22.36
CA ALA A 264 -14.55 -5.67 23.67
C ALA A 264 -13.04 -5.42 23.79
N LEU A 265 -12.30 -5.60 22.70
CA LEU A 265 -10.86 -5.29 22.67
C LEU A 265 -10.59 -3.81 22.93
N LEU A 266 -11.32 -2.88 22.29
CA LEU A 266 -11.15 -1.45 22.51
C LEU A 266 -11.50 -1.05 23.94
N ARG A 267 -12.56 -1.65 24.54
CA ARG A 267 -12.85 -1.46 25.97
C ARG A 267 -11.72 -1.97 26.87
N ARG A 268 -11.11 -3.10 26.55
CA ARG A 268 -9.96 -3.64 27.29
C ARG A 268 -8.73 -2.75 27.17
N LEU A 269 -8.44 -2.24 25.97
CA LEU A 269 -7.37 -1.26 25.77
C LEU A 269 -7.59 -0.02 26.63
N LYS A 270 -8.79 0.54 26.63
CA LYS A 270 -9.15 1.69 27.44
C LYS A 270 -8.99 1.42 28.94
N ALA A 271 -9.53 0.30 29.42
CA ALA A 271 -9.42 -0.09 30.84
C ALA A 271 -7.96 -0.33 31.27
N GLY A 272 -7.09 -0.78 30.35
CA GLY A 272 -5.65 -0.92 30.55
C GLY A 272 -4.86 0.37 30.42
N GLY A 273 -5.51 1.52 30.19
CA GLY A 273 -4.85 2.82 30.04
C GLY A 273 -4.15 3.02 28.71
N TYR A 274 -4.39 2.14 27.73
CA TYR A 274 -3.80 2.27 26.38
C TYR A 274 -4.42 3.43 25.62
N LYS A 275 -3.61 4.05 24.76
CA LYS A 275 -3.96 5.23 23.96
C LYS A 275 -3.68 4.97 22.50
N VAL A 276 -4.61 5.28 21.61
CA VAL A 276 -4.41 5.10 20.18
C VAL A 276 -3.66 6.27 19.59
N VAL A 277 -2.64 5.96 18.78
CA VAL A 277 -1.87 6.89 17.98
C VAL A 277 -2.30 6.74 16.52
N LYS A 278 -2.66 7.86 15.89
CA LYS A 278 -2.94 7.90 14.45
C LYS A 278 -1.65 8.20 13.69
N MET A 279 -1.34 7.41 12.67
CA MET A 279 -0.23 7.65 11.76
C MET A 279 -0.77 8.15 10.41
N ILE A 280 -0.21 9.25 9.91
CA ILE A 280 -0.54 9.80 8.60
C ILE A 280 0.75 10.00 7.81
N PRO A 281 0.71 9.92 6.46
CA PRO A 281 1.88 10.23 5.66
C PRO A 281 2.04 11.75 5.48
N LYS A 282 3.28 12.22 5.34
CA LYS A 282 3.61 13.59 4.96
C LYS A 282 3.17 13.93 3.53
N ALA A 283 3.17 12.93 2.65
CA ALA A 283 2.71 13.05 1.27
C ALA A 283 2.03 11.75 0.82
N PRO A 284 1.09 11.78 -0.14
CA PRO A 284 0.49 10.58 -0.69
C PRO A 284 1.47 9.82 -1.58
N VAL A 285 1.18 8.52 -1.84
CA VAL A 285 1.97 7.72 -2.77
C VAL A 285 1.85 8.28 -4.19
N GLN A 286 2.97 8.24 -4.92
CA GLN A 286 3.00 8.48 -6.36
C GLN A 286 2.86 7.14 -7.07
N THR A 287 1.67 6.84 -7.57
CA THR A 287 1.40 5.63 -8.36
C THR A 287 2.07 5.71 -9.73
N LEU A 288 2.31 4.56 -10.35
CA LEU A 288 2.91 4.49 -11.69
C LEU A 288 1.82 4.53 -12.76
N PRO A 289 1.90 5.45 -13.74
CA PRO A 289 0.84 5.67 -14.72
C PRO A 289 0.42 4.42 -15.50
N GLN A 290 1.37 3.51 -15.79
CA GLN A 290 1.06 2.28 -16.53
C GLN A 290 0.04 1.38 -15.79
N TYR A 291 0.12 1.28 -14.48
CA TYR A 291 -0.82 0.49 -13.68
C TYR A 291 -2.14 1.25 -13.44
N ASP A 292 -2.08 2.57 -13.31
CA ASP A 292 -3.30 3.39 -13.26
C ASP A 292 -4.12 3.24 -14.55
N GLU A 293 -3.46 3.29 -15.71
CA GLU A 293 -4.10 3.11 -17.03
C GLU A 293 -4.62 1.69 -17.24
N GLU A 294 -3.89 0.67 -16.78
CA GLU A 294 -4.32 -0.72 -16.87
C GLU A 294 -5.66 -0.93 -16.16
N LEU A 295 -5.78 -0.41 -14.94
CA LEU A 295 -7.02 -0.53 -14.17
C LEU A 295 -8.20 0.23 -14.79
N LEU A 296 -7.94 1.36 -15.45
CA LEU A 296 -8.98 2.10 -16.17
C LEU A 296 -9.46 1.38 -17.44
N LYS A 297 -8.59 0.60 -18.09
CA LYS A 297 -8.89 -0.13 -19.32
C LYS A 297 -9.55 -1.49 -19.07
N ASP A 298 -9.40 -2.04 -17.86
CA ASP A 298 -9.97 -3.34 -17.52
C ASP A 298 -11.46 -3.23 -17.21
N ALA A 299 -12.29 -3.18 -18.26
CA ALA A 299 -13.75 -3.14 -18.18
C ALA A 299 -14.38 -4.35 -17.45
N LYS A 300 -13.56 -5.35 -17.07
CA LYS A 300 -13.99 -6.54 -16.33
C LYS A 300 -13.68 -6.45 -14.84
N LEU A 301 -13.17 -5.31 -14.36
CA LEU A 301 -13.01 -5.13 -12.92
C LEU A 301 -14.37 -5.29 -12.25
N PRO A 302 -14.53 -6.24 -11.34
CA PRO A 302 -15.79 -6.43 -10.66
C PRO A 302 -16.02 -5.26 -9.72
N THR A 303 -16.97 -4.40 -10.09
CA THR A 303 -17.42 -3.31 -9.22
C THR A 303 -18.88 -3.55 -8.86
N VAL A 304 -19.19 -3.48 -7.59
CA VAL A 304 -20.58 -3.60 -7.11
C VAL A 304 -21.37 -2.35 -7.48
N SER A 305 -20.68 -1.21 -7.66
CA SER A 305 -21.29 0.10 -7.94
C SER A 305 -21.65 0.34 -9.40
N GLU A 306 -21.16 -0.47 -10.35
CA GLU A 306 -21.40 -0.24 -11.79
C GLU A 306 -22.63 -0.94 -12.36
N ARG A 307 -23.32 -1.77 -11.58
CA ARG A 307 -24.56 -2.37 -12.06
C ARG A 307 -25.65 -1.33 -12.09
N PRO A 308 -26.24 -1.02 -13.28
CA PRO A 308 -27.38 -0.11 -13.35
C PRO A 308 -28.51 -0.61 -12.44
N VAL A 309 -29.16 0.28 -11.72
CA VAL A 309 -30.32 -0.06 -10.85
C VAL A 309 -31.35 -0.88 -11.63
N SER A 310 -31.57 -0.56 -12.90
CA SER A 310 -32.43 -1.30 -13.81
C SER A 310 -32.03 -2.77 -14.06
N SER A 311 -30.77 -3.14 -13.82
CA SER A 311 -30.31 -4.53 -13.94
C SER A 311 -30.48 -5.33 -12.64
N VAL A 312 -30.79 -4.66 -11.54
CA VAL A 312 -30.94 -5.25 -10.19
C VAL A 312 -32.37 -5.18 -9.70
N VAL A 313 -33.10 -4.13 -10.09
CA VAL A 313 -34.50 -3.91 -9.68
C VAL A 313 -35.36 -3.90 -10.92
N GLN A 314 -36.22 -4.90 -11.05
CA GLN A 314 -37.32 -4.91 -12.04
C GLN A 314 -38.62 -4.53 -11.34
N THR A 315 -39.27 -3.49 -11.83
CA THR A 315 -40.63 -3.18 -11.38
C THR A 315 -41.59 -4.19 -12.00
N ILE A 316 -42.16 -5.02 -11.16
CA ILE A 316 -43.28 -5.88 -11.57
C ILE A 316 -44.54 -5.03 -11.41
N SER A 317 -45.06 -4.48 -12.51
CA SER A 317 -46.38 -3.82 -12.49
C SER A 317 -47.45 -4.88 -12.17
N GLN A 318 -48.26 -4.58 -11.19
CA GLN A 318 -49.50 -5.34 -10.88
C GLN A 318 -50.57 -5.14 -11.95
#